data_fe9d7fd3565a4023503eb014667723e2
#
_entry.id   fe9d7fd3565a4023503eb014667723e2
#
_cell.length_a   1.000
_cell.length_b   1.000
_cell.length_c   1.000
_cell.angle_alpha   90.00
_cell.angle_beta   90.00
_cell.angle_gamma   90.00
#
_symmetry.space_group_name_H-M   'P 1'
#
loop_
_entity.id
_entity.type
_entity.pdbx_description
1 polymer ?
#
loop_
_entity_poly.entity_id
_entity_poly.type
_entity_poly.pdbx_seq_one_letter_code
_entity_poly.pdbx_strand_id
1 'polypeptide(L)'
;MYHQDKVKDLNQTILYQMKDYTFDFKGDTFSLDIVEDKKEKETFKIYFCEEGLCAYFKTSSSGPYLLKVIFAKEKYTVLYNELLVRILKFAIIVFILLFLLSIGFAIYSLRPMKEALTLLETFLKDLIHDLNTPATSILLNSKLLRRRGDFEEIDRIELSAKSISSLYKNLEFINPNNITKDEKVDVSELINNKIEILKKIYPNIKFINNVKSFVVDSNKNGLDRIIDNLLTNASKYNKKNGEIYITIKDKKLIIEDTGIGIKNTKKIFERYYKENDRGLGLGLSIVKQLCDILNINIFIKSELGKGTIVELSF
;
A
#
# COMPACT_ATOMS: atom_id res chain seq x y z
N MET A 1 8.90 -0.10 37.06
CA MET A 1 9.92 0.68 37.78
C MET A 1 9.35 2.00 38.29
N TYR A 2 9.04 3.01 37.48
CA TYR A 2 8.54 4.32 37.93
C TYR A 2 7.32 4.29 38.89
N HIS A 3 6.30 3.45 38.59
CA HIS A 3 5.14 3.29 39.47
C HIS A 3 5.55 2.72 40.84
N GLN A 4 6.40 1.71 40.86
CA GLN A 4 6.87 1.09 42.12
C GLN A 4 7.65 2.08 42.99
N ASP A 5 8.49 2.92 42.36
CA ASP A 5 9.24 3.94 43.06
C ASP A 5 8.31 4.99 43.69
N LYS A 6 7.30 5.46 42.95
CA LYS A 6 6.30 6.40 43.43
C LYS A 6 5.41 5.85 44.57
N VAL A 7 5.05 4.59 44.52
CA VAL A 7 4.33 3.92 45.62
C VAL A 7 5.23 3.78 46.86
N LYS A 8 6.53 3.50 46.65
CA LYS A 8 7.51 3.43 47.73
C LYS A 8 7.68 4.80 48.40
N ASP A 9 7.78 5.87 47.61
CA ASP A 9 7.86 7.25 48.10
C ASP A 9 6.59 7.59 48.90
N LEU A 10 5.40 7.27 48.43
CA LEU A 10 4.14 7.46 49.17
C LEU A 10 4.16 6.73 50.52
N ASN A 11 4.55 5.47 50.53
CA ASN A 11 4.62 4.66 51.75
C ASN A 11 5.64 5.21 52.74
N GLN A 12 6.78 5.66 52.25
CA GLN A 12 7.80 6.31 53.14
C GLN A 12 7.25 7.60 53.71
N THR A 13 6.56 8.42 52.94
CA THR A 13 5.95 9.66 53.42
C THR A 13 4.93 9.37 54.52
N ILE A 14 4.06 8.37 54.33
CA ILE A 14 3.10 7.95 55.35
C ILE A 14 3.82 7.45 56.62
N LEU A 15 4.91 6.68 56.46
CA LEU A 15 5.70 6.20 57.59
C LEU A 15 6.28 7.32 58.46
N TYR A 16 6.82 8.38 57.80
CA TYR A 16 7.30 9.52 58.53
C TYR A 16 6.18 10.28 59.27
N GLN A 17 5.03 10.46 58.61
CA GLN A 17 3.85 11.05 59.24
C GLN A 17 3.33 10.23 60.43
N MET A 18 3.36 8.90 60.32
CA MET A 18 3.03 7.98 61.43
C MET A 18 3.99 8.16 62.59
N LYS A 19 5.30 8.34 62.31
CA LYS A 19 6.29 8.59 63.32
C LYS A 19 6.05 9.94 64.04
N ASP A 20 5.80 11.00 63.25
CA ASP A 20 5.52 12.32 63.81
C ASP A 20 4.29 12.30 64.69
N TYR A 21 3.25 11.58 64.30
CA TYR A 21 2.05 11.37 65.12
C TYR A 21 2.35 10.74 66.49
N THR A 22 3.39 9.91 66.63
CA THR A 22 3.77 9.30 67.90
C THR A 22 4.36 10.31 68.93
N PHE A 23 4.63 11.55 68.54
CA PHE A 23 5.16 12.58 69.45
C PHE A 23 4.09 13.45 70.07
N ASP A 24 3.03 13.79 69.33
CA ASP A 24 2.02 14.74 69.82
C ASP A 24 0.61 14.19 69.88
N PHE A 25 0.36 13.02 69.21
CA PHE A 25 -0.93 12.32 69.15
C PHE A 25 -2.07 13.21 68.61
N LYS A 26 -1.77 14.23 67.84
CA LYS A 26 -2.77 15.18 67.33
C LYS A 26 -3.23 14.84 65.94
N GLY A 27 -4.54 14.89 65.72
CA GLY A 27 -5.22 14.72 64.45
C GLY A 27 -5.93 13.39 64.28
N ASP A 28 -6.92 13.34 63.37
CA ASP A 28 -7.77 12.19 63.09
C ASP A 28 -7.27 11.35 61.91
N THR A 29 -6.02 11.55 61.52
CA THR A 29 -5.49 10.85 60.30
C THR A 29 -5.08 9.44 60.61
N PHE A 30 -4.59 9.20 61.84
CA PHE A 30 -4.10 7.92 62.30
C PHE A 30 -4.90 7.44 63.51
N SER A 31 -5.01 6.12 63.67
CA SER A 31 -5.46 5.50 64.90
C SER A 31 -4.30 4.80 65.61
N LEU A 32 -4.37 4.71 66.91
CA LEU A 32 -3.31 4.17 67.76
C LEU A 32 -3.86 2.93 68.49
N ASP A 33 -3.03 1.90 68.57
CA ASP A 33 -3.24 0.72 69.40
C ASP A 33 -1.93 0.37 70.13
N ILE A 34 -2.03 -0.26 71.28
CA ILE A 34 -0.87 -0.70 72.09
C ILE A 34 -0.83 -2.21 72.04
N VAL A 35 0.25 -2.76 71.51
CA VAL A 35 0.39 -4.22 71.31
C VAL A 35 1.64 -4.71 72.03
N GLU A 36 1.59 -5.96 72.49
CA GLU A 36 2.73 -6.62 73.12
C GLU A 36 3.86 -6.91 72.11
N ASP A 37 5.10 -6.61 72.46
CA ASP A 37 6.27 -6.86 71.60
C ASP A 37 6.64 -8.36 71.62
N LYS A 38 6.07 -9.11 70.67
CA LYS A 38 6.40 -10.55 70.45
C LYS A 38 7.70 -10.76 69.69
N LYS A 39 8.51 -9.74 69.45
CA LYS A 39 9.76 -9.72 68.67
C LYS A 39 9.60 -10.20 67.19
N GLU A 40 8.38 -10.25 66.67
CA GLU A 40 8.08 -10.67 65.31
C GLU A 40 8.02 -9.48 64.31
N LYS A 41 7.91 -8.27 64.80
CA LYS A 41 7.73 -7.05 64.00
C LYS A 41 8.91 -6.10 64.14
N GLU A 42 9.48 -5.71 62.96
CA GLU A 42 10.49 -4.67 62.95
C GLU A 42 9.87 -3.30 63.18
N THR A 43 10.48 -2.49 64.04
CA THR A 43 10.04 -1.12 64.28
C THR A 43 10.43 -0.21 63.07
N PHE A 44 9.66 0.86 62.85
CA PHE A 44 9.88 1.81 61.75
C PHE A 44 9.80 1.15 60.37
N LYS A 45 8.88 0.24 60.19
CA LYS A 45 8.59 -0.46 58.93
C LYS A 45 7.09 -0.54 58.69
N ILE A 46 6.65 -0.35 57.44
CA ILE A 46 5.26 -0.47 57.05
C ILE A 46 4.89 -1.93 56.83
N TYR A 47 3.71 -2.29 57.33
CA TYR A 47 3.02 -3.55 57.12
C TYR A 47 1.60 -3.30 56.62
N PHE A 48 1.11 -4.17 55.79
CA PHE A 48 -0.30 -4.18 55.40
C PHE A 48 -1.11 -4.99 56.44
N CYS A 49 -2.01 -4.34 57.13
CA CYS A 49 -2.90 -4.91 58.12
C CYS A 49 -4.36 -4.94 57.58
N GLU A 50 -5.28 -5.62 58.24
CA GLU A 50 -6.70 -5.66 57.85
C GLU A 50 -7.32 -4.25 57.80
N GLU A 51 -6.94 -3.39 58.74
CA GLU A 51 -7.42 -2.02 58.92
C GLU A 51 -6.74 -1.00 57.99
N GLY A 52 -5.63 -1.36 57.29
CA GLY A 52 -4.87 -0.47 56.40
C GLY A 52 -3.37 -0.64 56.51
N LEU A 53 -2.62 0.48 56.46
CA LEU A 53 -1.17 0.47 56.68
C LEU A 53 -0.86 0.61 58.16
N CYS A 54 -0.01 -0.28 58.70
CA CYS A 54 0.42 -0.26 60.07
C CYS A 54 1.91 -0.10 60.19
N ALA A 55 2.35 0.64 61.20
CA ALA A 55 3.76 0.72 61.57
C ALA A 55 3.87 0.60 63.11
N TYR A 56 5.01 0.08 63.55
CA TYR A 56 5.25 -0.19 64.95
C TYR A 56 6.39 0.72 65.44
N PHE A 57 6.17 1.38 66.61
CA PHE A 57 7.14 2.30 67.23
C PHE A 57 7.36 1.90 68.67
N LYS A 58 8.59 2.11 69.15
CA LYS A 58 8.90 1.86 70.57
C LYS A 58 8.29 2.93 71.48
N THR A 59 7.73 2.52 72.61
CA THR A 59 7.31 3.42 73.67
C THR A 59 8.52 3.95 74.46
N SER A 60 8.40 5.16 75.04
CA SER A 60 9.46 5.77 75.87
C SER A 60 9.68 5.00 77.18
N SER A 61 8.79 4.14 77.59
CA SER A 61 8.88 3.28 78.79
C SER A 61 9.52 1.95 78.37
N SER A 62 10.45 1.46 79.24
CA SER A 62 11.18 0.18 79.06
C SER A 62 10.31 -1.08 79.18
N GLY A 63 9.04 -1.02 78.74
CA GLY A 63 8.08 -2.11 78.82
C GLY A 63 8.06 -2.95 77.53
N PRO A 64 7.41 -4.15 77.58
CA PRO A 64 7.30 -5.07 76.44
C PRO A 64 6.20 -4.64 75.43
N TYR A 65 5.96 -3.35 75.26
CA TYR A 65 4.87 -2.85 74.45
C TYR A 65 5.37 -1.97 73.31
N LEU A 66 4.70 -2.08 72.14
CA LEU A 66 4.89 -1.27 70.94
C LEU A 66 3.66 -0.41 70.68
N LEU A 67 3.84 0.80 70.20
CA LEU A 67 2.77 1.61 69.62
C LEU A 67 2.51 1.14 68.18
N LYS A 68 1.35 0.63 67.91
CA LYS A 68 0.83 0.29 66.57
C LYS A 68 0.10 1.52 66.05
N VAL A 69 0.66 2.24 65.12
CA VAL A 69 -0.03 3.32 64.41
C VAL A 69 -0.64 2.80 63.12
N ILE A 70 -1.90 3.11 62.91
CA ILE A 70 -2.70 2.59 61.78
C ILE A 70 -3.15 3.76 60.92
N PHE A 71 -2.87 3.68 59.64
CA PHE A 71 -3.41 4.55 58.59
C PHE A 71 -4.54 3.83 57.87
N ALA A 72 -5.76 4.36 58.02
CA ALA A 72 -6.98 3.69 57.53
C ALA A 72 -6.91 3.33 56.05
N LYS A 73 -7.36 2.12 55.71
CA LYS A 73 -7.36 1.59 54.36
C LYS A 73 -8.08 2.50 53.36
N GLU A 74 -9.17 3.11 53.78
CA GLU A 74 -9.93 4.04 52.93
C GLU A 74 -9.11 5.26 52.56
N LYS A 75 -8.41 5.87 53.51
CA LYS A 75 -7.54 7.03 53.28
C LYS A 75 -6.36 6.67 52.39
N TYR A 76 -5.78 5.49 52.59
CA TYR A 76 -4.71 4.99 51.73
C TYR A 76 -5.17 4.78 50.27
N THR A 77 -6.35 4.17 50.07
CA THR A 77 -6.88 3.95 48.72
C THR A 77 -7.16 5.26 47.99
N VAL A 78 -7.60 6.30 48.69
CA VAL A 78 -7.77 7.63 48.06
C VAL A 78 -6.44 8.18 47.58
N LEU A 79 -5.42 8.22 48.45
CA LEU A 79 -4.08 8.72 48.07
C LEU A 79 -3.43 7.89 46.96
N TYR A 80 -3.61 6.58 47.04
CA TYR A 80 -3.10 5.68 45.99
C TYR A 80 -3.75 5.93 44.63
N ASN A 81 -5.10 6.10 44.63
CA ASN A 81 -5.84 6.39 43.41
C ASN A 81 -5.46 7.79 42.83
N GLU A 82 -5.27 8.78 43.67
CA GLU A 82 -4.77 10.09 43.23
C GLU A 82 -3.39 9.98 42.59
N LEU A 83 -2.50 9.18 43.19
CA LEU A 83 -1.18 8.90 42.63
C LEU A 83 -1.28 8.21 41.27
N LEU A 84 -2.15 7.19 41.13
CA LEU A 84 -2.41 6.49 39.88
C LEU A 84 -2.91 7.44 38.78
N VAL A 85 -3.88 8.29 39.11
CA VAL A 85 -4.42 9.28 38.16
C VAL A 85 -3.33 10.26 37.71
N ARG A 86 -2.45 10.68 38.61
CA ARG A 86 -1.32 11.57 38.28
C ARG A 86 -0.32 10.88 37.34
N ILE A 87 0.03 9.63 37.64
CA ILE A 87 0.92 8.83 36.78
C ILE A 87 0.30 8.62 35.40
N LEU A 88 -1.00 8.29 35.34
CA LEU A 88 -1.74 8.07 34.09
C LEU A 88 -1.77 9.36 33.24
N LYS A 89 -2.08 10.50 33.83
CA LYS A 89 -2.06 11.81 33.16
C LYS A 89 -0.68 12.09 32.55
N PHE A 90 0.39 11.86 33.34
CA PHE A 90 1.75 12.04 32.83
C PHE A 90 2.07 11.09 31.67
N ALA A 91 1.71 9.82 31.78
CA ALA A 91 1.90 8.83 30.71
C ALA A 91 1.16 9.21 29.42
N ILE A 92 -0.08 9.73 29.52
CA ILE A 92 -0.85 10.20 28.38
C ILE A 92 -0.16 11.38 27.70
N ILE A 93 0.34 12.35 28.47
CA ILE A 93 1.05 13.52 27.91
C ILE A 93 2.30 13.07 27.14
N VAL A 94 3.10 12.17 27.73
CA VAL A 94 4.30 11.63 27.09
C VAL A 94 3.94 10.86 25.82
N PHE A 95 2.88 10.05 25.86
CA PHE A 95 2.39 9.30 24.71
C PHE A 95 1.97 10.24 23.55
N ILE A 96 1.20 11.29 23.85
CA ILE A 96 0.78 12.29 22.85
C ILE A 96 2.00 12.97 22.22
N LEU A 97 2.98 13.34 23.03
CA LEU A 97 4.19 14.00 22.56
C LEU A 97 5.00 13.08 21.63
N LEU A 98 5.20 11.83 22.00
CA LEU A 98 5.88 10.82 21.16
C LEU A 98 5.10 10.54 19.88
N PHE A 99 3.77 10.50 19.95
CA PHE A 99 2.91 10.31 18.78
C PHE A 99 3.03 11.45 17.78
N LEU A 100 3.00 12.70 18.24
CA LEU A 100 3.19 13.88 17.39
C LEU A 100 4.59 13.92 16.77
N LEU A 101 5.60 13.55 17.53
CA LEU A 101 6.98 13.47 17.06
C LEU A 101 7.15 12.38 16.00
N SER A 102 6.48 11.24 16.17
CA SER A 102 6.43 10.15 15.18
C SER A 102 5.78 10.58 13.86
N ILE A 103 4.65 11.31 13.92
CA ILE A 103 4.01 11.87 12.73
C ILE A 103 4.94 12.87 12.03
N GLY A 104 5.53 13.78 12.75
CA GLY A 104 6.49 14.75 12.21
C GLY A 104 7.67 14.07 11.52
N PHE A 105 8.23 13.04 12.12
CA PHE A 105 9.31 12.24 11.54
C PHE A 105 8.87 11.51 10.29
N ALA A 106 7.67 10.92 10.29
CA ALA A 106 7.12 10.22 9.11
C ALA A 106 6.95 11.18 7.92
N ILE A 107 6.37 12.37 8.14
CA ILE A 107 6.21 13.40 7.10
C ILE A 107 7.57 13.85 6.58
N TYR A 108 8.52 14.13 7.48
CA TYR A 108 9.87 14.57 7.12
C TYR A 108 10.61 13.50 6.29
N SER A 109 10.53 12.24 6.68
CA SER A 109 11.20 11.13 6.00
C SER A 109 10.61 10.80 4.63
N LEU A 110 9.27 10.93 4.47
CA LEU A 110 8.58 10.62 3.22
C LEU A 110 8.65 11.74 2.17
N ARG A 111 8.89 12.99 2.61
CA ARG A 111 8.95 14.15 1.72
C ARG A 111 10.00 14.04 0.61
N PRO A 112 11.29 13.74 0.93
CA PRO A 112 12.32 13.62 -0.11
C PRO A 112 12.07 12.47 -1.08
N MET A 113 11.44 11.39 -0.63
CA MET A 113 11.06 10.27 -1.49
C MET A 113 9.98 10.68 -2.50
N LYS A 114 8.98 11.47 -2.08
CA LYS A 114 7.97 12.03 -2.96
C LYS A 114 8.57 12.99 -4.00
N GLU A 115 9.47 13.86 -3.57
CA GLU A 115 10.18 14.79 -4.45
C GLU A 115 11.04 14.05 -5.48
N ALA A 116 11.77 13.01 -5.07
CA ALA A 116 12.55 12.16 -5.98
C ALA A 116 11.67 11.42 -7.00
N LEU A 117 10.49 10.93 -6.60
CA LEU A 117 9.54 10.31 -7.52
C LEU A 117 9.01 11.31 -8.54
N THR A 118 8.63 12.52 -8.12
CA THR A 118 8.17 13.57 -9.03
C THR A 118 9.26 14.00 -10.01
N LEU A 119 10.51 14.11 -9.54
CA LEU A 119 11.66 14.41 -10.40
C LEU A 119 11.88 13.30 -11.44
N LEU A 120 11.80 12.03 -11.01
CA LEU A 120 11.94 10.88 -11.89
C LEU A 120 10.83 10.85 -12.96
N GLU A 121 9.58 11.14 -12.59
CA GLU A 121 8.46 11.23 -13.53
C GLU A 121 8.68 12.33 -14.56
N THR A 122 9.11 13.52 -14.13
CA THR A 122 9.43 14.64 -15.04
C THR A 122 10.56 14.27 -15.99
N PHE A 123 11.64 13.71 -15.45
CA PHE A 123 12.79 13.24 -16.26
C PHE A 123 12.39 12.19 -17.29
N LEU A 124 11.55 11.21 -16.90
CA LEU A 124 11.06 10.20 -17.85
C LEU A 124 10.21 10.84 -18.96
N LYS A 125 9.36 11.81 -18.63
CA LYS A 125 8.54 12.53 -19.61
C LYS A 125 9.39 13.30 -20.62
N ASP A 126 10.44 13.98 -20.15
CA ASP A 126 11.37 14.73 -20.99
C ASP A 126 12.16 13.76 -21.89
N LEU A 127 12.67 12.65 -21.35
CA LEU A 127 13.31 11.60 -22.15
C LEU A 127 12.37 11.03 -23.22
N ILE A 128 11.11 10.81 -22.91
CA ILE A 128 10.09 10.34 -23.85
C ILE A 128 9.98 11.31 -25.03
N HIS A 129 9.84 12.60 -24.74
CA HIS A 129 9.76 13.63 -25.76
C HIS A 129 11.02 13.67 -26.64
N ASP A 130 12.19 13.71 -26.00
CA ASP A 130 13.48 13.89 -26.69
C ASP A 130 13.91 12.68 -27.55
N LEU A 131 13.42 11.49 -27.22
CA LEU A 131 13.68 10.29 -28.00
C LEU A 131 12.63 10.00 -29.06
N ASN A 132 11.40 10.49 -28.89
CA ASN A 132 10.37 10.38 -29.94
C ASN A 132 10.74 11.18 -31.20
N THR A 133 11.39 12.32 -31.03
CA THR A 133 11.82 13.19 -32.15
C THR A 133 12.79 12.50 -33.07
N PRO A 134 13.96 11.94 -32.62
CA PRO A 134 14.88 11.24 -33.50
C PRO A 134 14.30 9.95 -34.08
N ALA A 135 13.47 9.21 -33.30
CA ALA A 135 12.81 8.02 -33.82
C ALA A 135 11.86 8.33 -34.97
N THR A 136 11.09 9.41 -34.86
CA THR A 136 10.20 9.90 -35.93
C THR A 136 11.01 10.35 -37.15
N SER A 137 12.13 11.03 -36.93
CA SER A 137 13.06 11.46 -38.01
C SER A 137 13.66 10.25 -38.75
N ILE A 138 14.09 9.21 -38.03
CA ILE A 138 14.59 7.96 -38.63
C ILE A 138 13.51 7.30 -39.49
N LEU A 139 12.27 7.19 -38.98
CA LEU A 139 11.13 6.63 -39.72
C LEU A 139 10.79 7.44 -40.97
N LEU A 140 10.88 8.76 -40.91
CA LEU A 140 10.62 9.61 -42.05
C LEU A 140 11.71 9.44 -43.14
N ASN A 141 12.98 9.42 -42.73
CA ASN A 141 14.09 9.24 -43.63
C ASN A 141 14.12 7.83 -44.24
N SER A 142 13.80 6.79 -43.52
CA SER A 142 13.69 5.44 -44.09
C SER A 142 12.56 5.33 -45.11
N LYS A 143 11.41 6.02 -44.91
CA LYS A 143 10.36 6.12 -45.92
C LYS A 143 10.82 6.83 -47.19
N LEU A 144 11.65 7.87 -47.07
CA LEU A 144 12.24 8.58 -48.22
C LEU A 144 13.26 7.71 -48.98
N LEU A 145 14.09 6.94 -48.25
CA LEU A 145 15.02 5.99 -48.82
C LEU A 145 14.29 4.87 -49.60
N ARG A 146 13.18 4.37 -49.07
CA ARG A 146 12.35 3.34 -49.71
C ARG A 146 11.82 3.77 -51.10
N ARG A 147 11.66 5.08 -51.32
CA ARG A 147 11.31 5.60 -52.65
C ARG A 147 12.44 5.47 -53.69
N ARG A 148 13.70 5.27 -53.23
CA ARG A 148 14.88 5.10 -54.10
C ARG A 148 15.25 3.64 -54.34
N GLY A 149 14.71 2.73 -53.55
CA GLY A 149 14.93 1.30 -53.66
C GLY A 149 14.42 0.57 -52.42
N ASP A 150 14.10 -0.72 -52.55
CA ASP A 150 13.63 -1.55 -51.44
C ASP A 150 14.81 -2.38 -50.94
N PHE A 151 15.32 -2.00 -49.74
CA PHE A 151 16.50 -2.62 -49.12
C PHE A 151 16.08 -3.21 -47.77
N GLU A 152 16.53 -4.43 -47.50
CA GLU A 152 16.23 -5.14 -46.25
C GLU A 152 16.71 -4.36 -44.99
N GLU A 153 17.74 -3.56 -45.13
CA GLU A 153 18.25 -2.68 -44.09
C GLU A 153 17.25 -1.60 -43.67
N ILE A 154 16.44 -1.10 -44.61
CA ILE A 154 15.38 -0.12 -44.33
C ILE A 154 14.31 -0.75 -43.43
N ASP A 155 13.93 -1.99 -43.67
CA ASP A 155 12.97 -2.71 -42.81
C ASP A 155 13.49 -2.85 -41.42
N ARG A 156 14.77 -3.15 -41.22
CA ARG A 156 15.40 -3.26 -39.89
C ARG A 156 15.46 -1.90 -39.17
N ILE A 157 15.78 -0.83 -39.88
CA ILE A 157 15.80 0.54 -39.33
C ILE A 157 14.39 0.97 -38.91
N GLU A 158 13.37 0.75 -39.77
CA GLU A 158 11.98 1.07 -39.43
C GLU A 158 11.47 0.27 -38.22
N LEU A 159 11.80 -1.01 -38.14
CA LEU A 159 11.43 -1.87 -37.03
C LEU A 159 12.05 -1.40 -35.71
N SER A 160 13.34 -1.00 -35.77
CA SER A 160 14.06 -0.48 -34.61
C SER A 160 13.47 0.85 -34.12
N ALA A 161 13.22 1.79 -35.04
CA ALA A 161 12.61 3.08 -34.70
C ALA A 161 11.17 2.94 -34.18
N LYS A 162 10.36 2.03 -34.75
CA LYS A 162 9.02 1.69 -34.24
C LYS A 162 9.09 1.06 -32.86
N SER A 163 10.10 0.22 -32.59
CA SER A 163 10.31 -0.40 -31.29
C SER A 163 10.65 0.64 -30.22
N ILE A 164 11.51 1.60 -30.56
CA ILE A 164 11.83 2.73 -29.71
C ILE A 164 10.54 3.52 -29.39
N SER A 165 9.79 3.97 -30.38
CA SER A 165 8.53 4.70 -30.19
C SER A 165 7.50 3.94 -29.35
N SER A 166 7.43 2.61 -29.51
CA SER A 166 6.54 1.77 -28.70
C SER A 166 6.98 1.67 -27.25
N LEU A 167 8.28 1.60 -26.96
CA LEU A 167 8.82 1.64 -25.60
C LEU A 167 8.41 2.92 -24.88
N TYR A 168 8.52 4.07 -25.56
CA TYR A 168 8.17 5.36 -24.96
C TYR A 168 6.70 5.51 -24.70
N LYS A 169 5.84 5.17 -25.63
CA LYS A 169 4.40 5.17 -25.42
C LYS A 169 4.01 4.32 -24.22
N ASN A 170 4.80 3.29 -23.90
CA ASN A 170 4.59 2.43 -22.74
C ASN A 170 5.00 3.08 -21.42
N LEU A 171 6.01 3.95 -21.42
CA LEU A 171 6.46 4.68 -20.24
C LEU A 171 5.51 5.83 -19.85
N GLU A 172 4.82 6.44 -20.82
CA GLU A 172 3.88 7.56 -20.59
C GLU A 172 2.71 7.18 -19.68
N PHE A 173 2.32 5.89 -19.62
CA PHE A 173 1.24 5.37 -18.79
C PHE A 173 1.68 4.86 -17.42
N ILE A 174 2.93 5.07 -17.00
CA ILE A 174 3.42 4.65 -15.68
C ILE A 174 2.84 5.52 -14.55
N ASN A 175 2.30 6.72 -14.87
CA ASN A 175 1.70 7.59 -13.87
C ASN A 175 0.18 7.36 -13.72
N PRO A 176 -0.28 6.65 -12.65
CA PRO A 176 -1.71 6.39 -12.40
C PRO A 176 -2.55 7.66 -12.20
N ASN A 177 -1.90 8.76 -11.80
CA ASN A 177 -2.58 10.01 -11.45
C ASN A 177 -3.16 10.77 -12.67
N ASN A 178 -2.76 10.40 -13.89
CA ASN A 178 -3.24 11.00 -15.12
C ASN A 178 -4.42 10.25 -15.77
N ILE A 179 -4.90 9.17 -15.15
CA ILE A 179 -5.98 8.33 -15.69
C ILE A 179 -7.25 8.57 -14.88
N THR A 180 -8.05 9.55 -15.30
CA THR A 180 -9.39 9.77 -14.74
C THR A 180 -10.43 8.92 -15.48
N LYS A 181 -11.48 8.46 -14.76
CA LYS A 181 -12.58 7.63 -15.31
C LYS A 181 -13.78 8.47 -15.75
N ASP A 182 -13.57 9.66 -16.22
CA ASP A 182 -14.63 10.69 -16.29
C ASP A 182 -15.31 10.79 -17.67
N GLU A 183 -15.10 9.81 -18.56
CA GLU A 183 -15.65 9.85 -19.93
C GLU A 183 -16.55 8.65 -20.20
N LYS A 184 -17.67 8.88 -20.91
CA LYS A 184 -18.46 7.84 -21.53
C LYS A 184 -17.79 7.42 -22.81
N VAL A 185 -17.22 6.20 -22.83
CA VAL A 185 -16.44 5.68 -23.96
C VAL A 185 -17.25 4.60 -24.67
N ASP A 186 -17.49 4.75 -25.95
CA ASP A 186 -18.06 3.69 -26.78
C ASP A 186 -16.94 2.73 -27.22
N VAL A 187 -16.88 1.58 -26.56
CA VAL A 187 -15.91 0.51 -26.81
C VAL A 187 -16.04 -0.04 -28.24
N SER A 188 -17.26 -0.04 -28.80
CA SER A 188 -17.51 -0.52 -30.15
C SER A 188 -16.85 0.35 -31.21
N GLU A 189 -16.82 1.67 -31.01
CA GLU A 189 -16.14 2.62 -31.88
C GLU A 189 -14.61 2.37 -31.89
N LEU A 190 -14.02 2.22 -30.69
CA LEU A 190 -12.59 1.93 -30.57
C LEU A 190 -12.20 0.63 -31.28
N ILE A 191 -13.02 -0.43 -31.10
CA ILE A 191 -12.79 -1.72 -31.75
C ILE A 191 -12.88 -1.59 -33.27
N ASN A 192 -13.92 -0.93 -33.79
CA ASN A 192 -14.11 -0.76 -35.24
C ASN A 192 -12.95 -0.01 -35.87
N ASN A 193 -12.54 1.13 -35.28
CA ASN A 193 -11.42 1.92 -35.75
C ASN A 193 -10.12 1.09 -35.80
N LYS A 194 -9.90 0.24 -34.81
CA LYS A 194 -8.72 -0.61 -34.74
C LYS A 194 -8.75 -1.74 -35.77
N ILE A 195 -9.89 -2.39 -35.95
CA ILE A 195 -10.06 -3.43 -36.99
C ILE A 195 -9.78 -2.90 -38.38
N GLU A 196 -10.24 -1.70 -38.71
CA GLU A 196 -9.98 -1.05 -40.01
C GLU A 196 -8.48 -0.91 -40.31
N ILE A 197 -7.70 -0.55 -39.28
CA ILE A 197 -6.22 -0.45 -39.40
C ILE A 197 -5.61 -1.84 -39.55
N LEU A 198 -6.04 -2.80 -38.70
CA LEU A 198 -5.44 -4.14 -38.67
C LEU A 198 -5.74 -4.94 -39.93
N LYS A 199 -6.90 -4.77 -40.57
CA LYS A 199 -7.23 -5.39 -41.87
C LYS A 199 -6.23 -5.01 -42.96
N LYS A 200 -5.72 -3.76 -42.94
CA LYS A 200 -4.69 -3.30 -43.92
C LYS A 200 -3.32 -3.91 -43.63
N ILE A 201 -3.00 -4.16 -42.36
CA ILE A 201 -1.71 -4.72 -41.92
C ILE A 201 -1.69 -6.25 -42.06
N TYR A 202 -2.82 -6.89 -41.73
CA TYR A 202 -2.98 -8.34 -41.71
C TYR A 202 -4.12 -8.79 -42.67
N PRO A 203 -3.96 -8.66 -43.99
CA PRO A 203 -5.04 -8.88 -44.94
C PRO A 203 -5.54 -10.35 -44.98
N ASN A 204 -4.70 -11.27 -44.49
CA ASN A 204 -5.04 -12.70 -44.43
C ASN A 204 -5.79 -13.11 -43.15
N ILE A 205 -6.06 -12.18 -42.24
CA ILE A 205 -6.81 -12.44 -40.99
C ILE A 205 -8.27 -12.02 -41.19
N LYS A 206 -9.18 -12.89 -40.85
CA LYS A 206 -10.61 -12.61 -40.89
C LYS A 206 -11.10 -12.09 -39.54
N PHE A 207 -11.58 -10.85 -39.50
CA PHE A 207 -12.19 -10.26 -38.32
C PHE A 207 -13.71 -10.44 -38.35
N ILE A 208 -14.25 -11.09 -37.31
CA ILE A 208 -15.69 -11.36 -37.15
C ILE A 208 -16.12 -10.52 -35.92
N ASN A 209 -16.62 -9.34 -36.22
CA ASN A 209 -17.02 -8.38 -35.19
C ASN A 209 -18.56 -8.41 -35.03
N ASN A 210 -19.02 -8.91 -33.89
CA ASN A 210 -20.43 -8.97 -33.49
C ASN A 210 -20.76 -7.95 -32.38
N VAL A 211 -19.92 -6.94 -32.22
CA VAL A 211 -20.10 -5.91 -31.18
C VAL A 211 -21.13 -4.89 -31.63
N LYS A 212 -22.21 -4.78 -30.82
CA LYS A 212 -23.15 -3.67 -30.92
C LYS A 212 -22.63 -2.51 -30.04
N SER A 213 -23.28 -1.34 -30.06
CA SER A 213 -22.91 -0.20 -29.20
C SER A 213 -22.77 -0.64 -27.72
N PHE A 214 -21.62 -0.37 -27.13
CA PHE A 214 -21.31 -0.68 -25.75
C PHE A 214 -20.53 0.46 -25.11
N VAL A 215 -21.22 1.23 -24.28
CA VAL A 215 -20.67 2.41 -23.63
C VAL A 215 -20.34 2.11 -22.17
N VAL A 216 -19.15 2.50 -21.73
CA VAL A 216 -18.68 2.33 -20.36
C VAL A 216 -18.13 3.67 -19.83
N ASP A 217 -18.23 3.87 -18.53
CA ASP A 217 -17.58 5.00 -17.86
C ASP A 217 -16.12 4.62 -17.59
N SER A 218 -15.19 5.22 -18.34
CA SER A 218 -13.77 4.86 -18.25
C SER A 218 -12.87 5.95 -18.83
N ASN A 219 -11.57 5.69 -18.94
CA ASN A 219 -10.61 6.54 -19.63
C ASN A 219 -10.43 6.07 -21.09
N LYS A 220 -10.72 6.95 -22.05
CA LYS A 220 -10.66 6.64 -23.47
C LYS A 220 -9.27 6.17 -23.93
N ASN A 221 -8.23 6.88 -23.50
CA ASN A 221 -6.85 6.55 -23.88
C ASN A 221 -6.38 5.22 -23.31
N GLY A 222 -6.76 4.94 -22.05
CA GLY A 222 -6.48 3.65 -21.39
C GLY A 222 -7.18 2.48 -22.07
N LEU A 223 -8.46 2.63 -22.41
CA LEU A 223 -9.24 1.62 -23.13
C LEU A 223 -8.73 1.40 -24.55
N ASP A 224 -8.47 2.48 -25.30
CA ASP A 224 -7.90 2.39 -26.66
C ASP A 224 -6.62 1.56 -26.66
N ARG A 225 -5.76 1.78 -25.66
CA ARG A 225 -4.52 1.04 -25.53
C ARG A 225 -4.69 -0.42 -25.13
N ILE A 226 -5.64 -0.74 -24.24
CA ILE A 226 -5.99 -2.13 -23.92
C ILE A 226 -6.44 -2.84 -25.20
N ILE A 227 -7.40 -2.25 -25.92
CA ILE A 227 -7.97 -2.81 -27.15
C ILE A 227 -6.90 -2.97 -28.23
N ASP A 228 -6.06 -1.95 -28.42
CA ASP A 228 -4.93 -1.97 -29.36
C ASP A 228 -3.99 -3.14 -29.10
N ASN A 229 -3.53 -3.31 -27.86
CA ASN A 229 -2.63 -4.40 -27.51
C ASN A 229 -3.26 -5.78 -27.70
N LEU A 230 -4.52 -5.95 -27.31
CA LEU A 230 -5.21 -7.23 -27.39
C LEU A 230 -5.47 -7.62 -28.85
N LEU A 231 -6.02 -6.72 -29.67
CA LEU A 231 -6.31 -6.99 -31.10
C LEU A 231 -5.03 -7.15 -31.92
N THR A 232 -3.99 -6.35 -31.61
CA THR A 232 -2.69 -6.49 -32.27
C THR A 232 -2.04 -7.84 -31.93
N ASN A 233 -2.11 -8.30 -30.67
CA ASN A 233 -1.62 -9.61 -30.27
C ASN A 233 -2.39 -10.73 -30.97
N ALA A 234 -3.73 -10.69 -30.96
CA ALA A 234 -4.59 -11.66 -31.63
C ALA A 234 -4.28 -11.75 -33.12
N SER A 235 -3.93 -10.61 -33.77
CA SER A 235 -3.56 -10.58 -35.19
C SER A 235 -2.15 -11.11 -35.44
N LYS A 236 -1.17 -10.64 -34.64
CA LYS A 236 0.26 -10.94 -34.81
C LYS A 236 0.61 -12.40 -34.55
N TYR A 237 -0.06 -13.02 -33.59
CA TYR A 237 0.18 -14.41 -33.17
C TYR A 237 -0.87 -15.39 -33.74
N ASN A 238 -1.67 -14.94 -34.72
CA ASN A 238 -2.59 -15.80 -35.42
C ASN A 238 -1.90 -16.71 -36.44
N LYS A 239 -2.63 -17.70 -36.90
CA LYS A 239 -2.24 -18.56 -38.02
C LYS A 239 -2.49 -17.84 -39.35
N LYS A 240 -1.84 -18.31 -40.42
CA LYS A 240 -2.15 -17.84 -41.77
C LYS A 240 -3.63 -18.22 -42.09
N ASN A 241 -4.41 -17.24 -42.52
CA ASN A 241 -5.85 -17.34 -42.74
C ASN A 241 -6.65 -17.65 -41.48
N GLY A 242 -6.17 -17.22 -40.31
CA GLY A 242 -6.87 -17.37 -39.05
C GLY A 242 -8.02 -16.37 -38.90
N GLU A 243 -8.81 -16.58 -37.86
CA GLU A 243 -9.97 -15.76 -37.53
C GLU A 243 -9.81 -15.11 -36.15
N ILE A 244 -10.44 -13.95 -35.97
CA ILE A 244 -10.54 -13.24 -34.69
C ILE A 244 -12.03 -12.92 -34.50
N TYR A 245 -12.59 -13.44 -33.42
CA TYR A 245 -13.96 -13.22 -33.03
C TYR A 245 -14.01 -12.19 -31.90
N ILE A 246 -14.84 -11.15 -32.08
CA ILE A 246 -15.01 -10.10 -31.09
C ILE A 246 -16.48 -10.01 -30.74
N THR A 247 -16.83 -10.27 -29.48
CA THR A 247 -18.21 -10.28 -29.00
C THR A 247 -18.31 -9.52 -27.67
N ILE A 248 -19.50 -8.98 -27.39
CA ILE A 248 -19.86 -8.45 -26.07
C ILE A 248 -21.05 -9.26 -25.56
N LYS A 249 -20.86 -9.80 -24.36
CA LYS A 249 -21.89 -10.56 -23.65
C LYS A 249 -21.81 -10.25 -22.16
N ASP A 250 -22.94 -9.95 -21.52
CA ASP A 250 -23.06 -9.73 -20.08
C ASP A 250 -22.04 -8.68 -19.55
N LYS A 251 -21.91 -7.55 -20.23
CA LYS A 251 -20.89 -6.49 -19.95
C LYS A 251 -19.45 -6.97 -20.02
N LYS A 252 -19.17 -8.06 -20.73
CA LYS A 252 -17.83 -8.56 -20.98
C LYS A 252 -17.49 -8.41 -22.46
N LEU A 253 -16.33 -7.84 -22.74
CA LEU A 253 -15.72 -7.90 -24.06
C LEU A 253 -14.90 -9.18 -24.15
N ILE A 254 -15.19 -10.01 -25.15
CA ILE A 254 -14.51 -11.26 -25.41
C ILE A 254 -13.81 -11.15 -26.77
N ILE A 255 -12.50 -11.38 -26.78
CA ILE A 255 -11.67 -11.44 -27.98
C ILE A 255 -11.10 -12.86 -28.05
N GLU A 256 -11.48 -13.60 -29.09
CA GLU A 256 -11.01 -14.96 -29.33
C GLU A 256 -10.26 -15.04 -30.67
N ASP A 257 -9.07 -15.61 -30.66
CA ASP A 257 -8.26 -15.86 -31.84
C ASP A 257 -8.02 -17.36 -32.07
N THR A 258 -7.83 -17.75 -33.33
CA THR A 258 -7.47 -19.10 -33.72
C THR A 258 -5.97 -19.32 -33.87
N GLY A 259 -5.18 -18.54 -33.17
CA GLY A 259 -3.73 -18.45 -33.30
C GLY A 259 -2.95 -19.62 -32.74
N ILE A 260 -1.67 -19.37 -32.46
CA ILE A 260 -0.74 -20.40 -31.99
C ILE A 260 -0.99 -20.79 -30.52
N GLY A 261 -1.75 -19.97 -29.78
CA GLY A 261 -1.96 -20.14 -28.34
C GLY A 261 -0.73 -19.78 -27.50
N ILE A 262 -0.91 -19.86 -26.18
CA ILE A 262 0.07 -19.48 -25.16
C ILE A 262 0.36 -20.70 -24.27
N LYS A 263 1.64 -20.99 -24.04
CA LYS A 263 2.08 -22.12 -23.21
C LYS A 263 1.92 -21.86 -21.73
N ASN A 264 2.27 -20.64 -21.28
CA ASN A 264 2.25 -20.30 -19.87
C ASN A 264 1.43 -19.03 -19.60
N THR A 265 0.12 -19.20 -19.41
CA THR A 265 -0.82 -18.12 -19.15
C THR A 265 -0.58 -17.39 -17.82
N LYS A 266 0.18 -17.96 -16.87
CA LYS A 266 0.49 -17.32 -15.59
C LYS A 266 1.59 -16.25 -15.72
N LYS A 267 2.53 -16.44 -16.65
CA LYS A 267 3.69 -15.54 -16.82
C LYS A 267 3.48 -14.45 -17.86
N ILE A 268 2.43 -14.51 -18.67
CA ILE A 268 2.21 -13.57 -19.78
C ILE A 268 2.05 -12.10 -19.34
N PHE A 269 1.74 -11.86 -18.07
CA PHE A 269 1.63 -10.52 -17.51
C PHE A 269 2.94 -10.00 -16.89
N GLU A 270 3.97 -10.84 -16.80
CA GLU A 270 5.30 -10.42 -16.36
C GLU A 270 5.94 -9.54 -17.44
N ARG A 271 6.64 -8.48 -17.03
CA ARG A 271 7.36 -7.59 -17.96
C ARG A 271 8.47 -8.37 -18.66
N TYR A 272 8.63 -8.14 -19.97
CA TYR A 272 9.63 -8.78 -20.83
C TYR A 272 9.42 -10.29 -21.05
N TYR A 273 8.34 -10.86 -20.53
CA TYR A 273 8.03 -12.26 -20.82
C TYR A 273 7.57 -12.41 -22.27
N LYS A 274 8.17 -13.34 -23.00
CA LYS A 274 7.84 -13.70 -24.37
C LYS A 274 8.12 -15.17 -24.60
N GLU A 275 7.25 -15.83 -25.37
CA GLU A 275 7.42 -17.22 -25.77
C GLU A 275 8.03 -17.33 -27.19
N ASN A 276 8.04 -16.22 -27.91
CA ASN A 276 8.59 -16.09 -29.27
C ASN A 276 9.41 -14.81 -29.37
N ASP A 277 10.39 -14.77 -30.28
CA ASP A 277 11.27 -13.59 -30.48
C ASP A 277 10.56 -12.39 -31.13
N ARG A 278 9.27 -12.46 -31.38
CA ARG A 278 8.47 -11.40 -31.99
C ARG A 278 7.92 -10.45 -30.91
N GLY A 279 8.62 -9.35 -30.67
CA GLY A 279 8.15 -8.27 -29.80
C GLY A 279 8.94 -8.12 -28.49
N LEU A 280 8.57 -7.10 -27.71
CA LEU A 280 9.31 -6.68 -26.49
C LEU A 280 8.81 -7.35 -25.20
N GLY A 281 7.70 -8.08 -25.24
CA GLY A 281 7.11 -8.71 -24.05
C GLY A 281 6.49 -7.71 -23.07
N LEU A 282 6.07 -6.52 -23.54
CA LEU A 282 5.50 -5.46 -22.70
C LEU A 282 3.97 -5.30 -22.86
N GLY A 283 3.39 -5.76 -23.96
CA GLY A 283 1.98 -5.48 -24.30
C GLY A 283 0.98 -5.96 -23.26
N LEU A 284 1.06 -7.23 -22.84
CA LEU A 284 0.12 -7.81 -21.87
C LEU A 284 0.37 -7.33 -20.43
N SER A 285 1.62 -7.01 -20.06
CA SER A 285 1.91 -6.41 -18.75
C SER A 285 1.29 -5.01 -18.62
N ILE A 286 1.27 -4.23 -19.72
CA ILE A 286 0.62 -2.93 -19.77
C ILE A 286 -0.91 -3.10 -19.71
N VAL A 287 -1.46 -4.05 -20.48
CA VAL A 287 -2.89 -4.36 -20.40
C VAL A 287 -3.30 -4.68 -18.97
N LYS A 288 -2.55 -5.53 -18.27
CA LYS A 288 -2.84 -5.87 -16.87
C LYS A 288 -2.80 -4.64 -15.97
N GLN A 289 -1.76 -3.81 -16.07
CA GLN A 289 -1.61 -2.58 -15.30
C GLN A 289 -2.77 -1.59 -15.56
N LEU A 290 -3.14 -1.38 -16.82
CA LEU A 290 -4.28 -0.51 -17.17
C LEU A 290 -5.61 -1.08 -16.69
N CYS A 291 -5.83 -2.38 -16.78
CA CYS A 291 -7.00 -3.05 -16.26
C CYS A 291 -7.11 -2.84 -14.73
N ASP A 292 -6.00 -2.97 -13.99
CA ASP A 292 -5.98 -2.76 -12.55
C ASP A 292 -6.31 -1.29 -12.19
N ILE A 293 -5.76 -0.31 -12.91
CA ILE A 293 -6.03 1.12 -12.72
C ILE A 293 -7.51 1.45 -13.03
N LEU A 294 -8.04 0.88 -14.12
CA LEU A 294 -9.41 1.13 -14.58
C LEU A 294 -10.44 0.22 -13.90
N ASN A 295 -10.04 -0.62 -12.92
CA ASN A 295 -10.89 -1.63 -12.26
C ASN A 295 -11.63 -2.53 -13.25
N ILE A 296 -10.92 -2.97 -14.30
CA ILE A 296 -11.41 -3.92 -15.30
C ILE A 296 -10.81 -5.27 -14.96
N ASN A 297 -11.66 -6.31 -14.86
CA ASN A 297 -11.14 -7.66 -14.65
C ASN A 297 -10.75 -8.29 -15.99
N ILE A 298 -9.51 -8.76 -16.10
CA ILE A 298 -9.01 -9.49 -17.27
C ILE A 298 -8.83 -10.96 -16.95
N PHE A 299 -9.37 -11.82 -17.82
CA PHE A 299 -9.19 -13.27 -17.79
C PHE A 299 -8.67 -13.76 -19.14
N ILE A 300 -7.69 -14.68 -19.13
CA ILE A 300 -7.12 -15.26 -20.36
C ILE A 300 -7.12 -16.78 -20.25
N LYS A 301 -7.71 -17.40 -21.28
CA LYS A 301 -7.67 -18.85 -21.49
C LYS A 301 -7.00 -19.12 -22.82
N SER A 302 -6.01 -19.99 -22.84
CA SER A 302 -5.29 -20.33 -24.07
C SER A 302 -4.86 -21.77 -24.08
N GLU A 303 -4.84 -22.35 -25.29
CA GLU A 303 -4.36 -23.70 -25.54
C GLU A 303 -3.46 -23.69 -26.78
N LEU A 304 -2.28 -24.29 -26.65
CA LEU A 304 -1.31 -24.36 -27.75
C LEU A 304 -1.94 -25.02 -28.99
N GLY A 305 -1.78 -24.33 -30.13
CA GLY A 305 -2.31 -24.78 -31.42
C GLY A 305 -3.80 -24.52 -31.63
N LYS A 306 -4.57 -24.10 -30.61
CA LYS A 306 -6.01 -23.80 -30.76
C LYS A 306 -6.31 -22.32 -30.76
N GLY A 307 -5.55 -21.51 -30.01
CA GLY A 307 -5.71 -20.07 -29.94
C GLY A 307 -5.87 -19.54 -28.53
N THR A 308 -6.33 -18.29 -28.40
CA THR A 308 -6.43 -17.58 -27.12
C THR A 308 -7.79 -16.90 -27.02
N ILE A 309 -8.38 -16.93 -25.82
CA ILE A 309 -9.59 -16.19 -25.44
C ILE A 309 -9.20 -15.21 -24.35
N VAL A 310 -9.48 -13.94 -24.58
CA VAL A 310 -9.32 -12.86 -23.60
C VAL A 310 -10.67 -12.27 -23.26
N GLU A 311 -11.01 -12.22 -21.99
CA GLU A 311 -12.24 -11.62 -21.46
C GLU A 311 -11.91 -10.40 -20.63
N LEU A 312 -12.56 -9.27 -20.91
CA LEU A 312 -12.52 -8.04 -20.10
C LEU A 312 -13.91 -7.82 -19.50
N SER A 313 -14.02 -7.76 -18.17
CA SER A 313 -15.26 -7.46 -17.45
C SER A 313 -15.21 -6.05 -16.89
N PHE A 314 -16.16 -5.20 -17.26
CA PHE A 314 -16.27 -3.80 -16.92
C PHE A 314 -17.16 -3.57 -15.69
#